data_2be013d7fad079e694a1029b5e05890c
#
_entry.id   2be013d7fad079e694a1029b5e05890c
#
_cell.length_a   1.000
_cell.length_b   1.000
_cell.length_c   1.000
_cell.angle_alpha   90.00
_cell.angle_beta   90.00
_cell.angle_gamma   90.00
#
_symmetry.space_group_name_H-M   'P 1'
#
loop_
_entity.id
_entity.type
_entity.pdbx_description
1 polymer ?
#
loop_
_entity_poly.entity_id
_entity_poly.type
_entity_poly.pdbx_seq_one_letter_code
_entity_poly.pdbx_strand_id
1 'polypeptide(L)'
;MSDIPGPETSSYNDSQAEISDMLVVSELGVKSQNKTILEEVSFKVKKGTSLAIVGPNGGGKTTLFRALLNLIPYTGMIKWNDEVRMGYVPQSLVSTDLPISVEEFLRFKCKTDFDSCIKSVGLENDILRQSLKSLSGGELQRVLIAWAIVDNPTVLLFDEPTSGVDIGAEEPIYDKVNSLKKEIGITILLISHNMHVVMHYADYVLALDKKVLFFGDRKSLTHSQLLSIIYGNEFALSEEEFHKE
;
A
#
# COMPACT_ATOMS: atom_id res chain seq x y z
N MET A 1 4.32 -66.09 21.43
CA MET A 1 5.12 -64.84 21.48
C MET A 1 4.85 -64.11 20.18
N SER A 2 4.00 -63.16 20.23
CA SER A 2 3.48 -62.41 19.09
C SER A 2 4.18 -61.04 19.06
N ASP A 3 4.93 -60.80 17.98
CA ASP A 3 5.59 -59.53 17.72
C ASP A 3 4.54 -58.45 17.40
N ILE A 4 4.55 -57.34 18.18
CA ILE A 4 3.77 -56.14 17.94
C ILE A 4 4.67 -55.19 17.15
N PRO A 5 4.30 -54.74 15.94
CA PRO A 5 5.06 -53.71 15.24
C PRO A 5 4.90 -52.36 15.94
N GLY A 6 6.02 -51.66 16.18
CA GLY A 6 6.03 -50.29 16.74
C GLY A 6 5.49 -49.26 15.77
N PRO A 7 5.11 -48.07 16.27
CA PRO A 7 4.49 -47.03 15.44
C PRO A 7 5.52 -46.44 14.46
N GLU A 8 5.14 -46.45 13.18
CA GLU A 8 5.84 -45.73 12.11
C GLU A 8 5.80 -44.24 12.39
N THR A 9 6.96 -43.63 12.59
CA THR A 9 7.10 -42.16 12.62
C THR A 9 6.97 -41.62 11.20
N SER A 10 5.77 -41.22 10.87
CA SER A 10 5.50 -40.42 9.68
C SER A 10 6.21 -39.08 9.81
N SER A 11 7.33 -38.93 9.11
CA SER A 11 7.99 -37.64 8.88
C SER A 11 7.13 -36.81 7.93
N TYR A 12 6.26 -35.97 8.49
CA TYR A 12 5.64 -34.86 7.73
C TYR A 12 6.75 -33.90 7.34
N ASN A 13 7.20 -34.01 6.10
CA ASN A 13 7.97 -32.96 5.43
C ASN A 13 7.02 -31.76 5.18
N ASP A 14 6.94 -30.88 6.15
CA ASP A 14 6.27 -29.57 6.02
C ASP A 14 7.26 -28.60 5.37
N SER A 15 7.48 -28.76 4.07
CA SER A 15 8.18 -27.77 3.23
C SER A 15 7.24 -26.61 2.90
N GLN A 16 6.73 -25.93 3.92
CA GLN A 16 6.24 -24.56 3.76
C GLN A 16 7.48 -23.70 3.54
N ALA A 17 7.70 -23.27 2.30
CA ALA A 17 8.68 -22.25 2.02
C ALA A 17 8.39 -21.05 2.95
N GLU A 18 9.29 -20.76 3.89
CA GLU A 18 9.19 -19.59 4.76
C GLU A 18 9.11 -18.36 3.87
N ILE A 19 7.94 -17.72 3.83
CA ILE A 19 7.75 -16.48 3.09
C ILE A 19 8.64 -15.43 3.77
N SER A 20 9.72 -15.06 3.09
CA SER A 20 10.70 -14.10 3.62
C SER A 20 10.06 -12.74 3.84
N ASP A 21 10.48 -12.05 4.90
CA ASP A 21 10.08 -10.66 5.15
C ASP A 21 10.60 -9.74 4.02
N MET A 22 9.72 -8.93 3.45
CA MET A 22 10.07 -7.87 2.50
C MET A 22 10.55 -6.63 3.23
N LEU A 23 9.94 -6.34 4.39
CA LEU A 23 10.23 -5.17 5.21
C LEU A 23 10.14 -5.54 6.69
N VAL A 24 11.13 -5.12 7.46
CA VAL A 24 11.13 -5.14 8.93
C VAL A 24 11.34 -3.73 9.43
N VAL A 25 10.41 -3.24 10.25
CA VAL A 25 10.49 -1.95 10.94
C VAL A 25 10.52 -2.22 12.44
N SER A 26 11.50 -1.61 13.14
CA SER A 26 11.66 -1.78 14.59
C SER A 26 11.90 -0.43 15.25
N GLU A 27 11.05 -0.11 16.21
CA GLU A 27 11.13 1.08 17.07
C GLU A 27 11.31 2.40 16.29
N LEU A 28 10.65 2.49 15.13
CA LEU A 28 10.73 3.65 14.25
C LEU A 28 10.14 4.87 14.95
N GLY A 29 10.94 5.91 15.08
CA GLY A 29 10.53 7.22 15.60
C GLY A 29 10.83 8.34 14.61
N VAL A 30 9.89 9.30 14.49
CA VAL A 30 10.07 10.51 13.68
C VAL A 30 9.67 11.73 14.49
N LYS A 31 10.55 12.75 14.53
CA LYS A 31 10.28 14.04 15.17
C LYS A 31 10.44 15.17 14.15
N SER A 32 9.60 16.19 14.24
CA SER A 32 9.66 17.41 13.45
C SER A 32 9.44 18.61 14.37
N GLN A 33 10.36 19.59 14.36
CA GLN A 33 10.26 20.80 15.18
C GLN A 33 9.84 20.55 16.63
N ASN A 34 10.49 19.62 17.33
CA ASN A 34 10.20 19.17 18.68
C ASN A 34 8.85 18.47 18.89
N LYS A 35 8.08 18.19 17.82
CA LYS A 35 6.85 17.42 17.90
C LYS A 35 7.13 15.99 17.46
N THR A 36 6.73 15.02 18.29
CA THR A 36 6.76 13.59 17.93
C THR A 36 5.63 13.31 16.93
N ILE A 37 5.99 12.78 15.75
CA ILE A 37 5.07 12.39 14.68
C ILE A 37 4.86 10.88 14.69
N LEU A 38 5.94 10.10 14.88
CA LEU A 38 5.89 8.66 15.04
C LEU A 38 6.71 8.27 16.27
N GLU A 39 6.24 7.28 17.01
CA GLU A 39 6.83 6.81 18.27
C GLU A 39 6.79 5.29 18.33
N GLU A 40 7.98 4.66 18.38
CA GLU A 40 8.17 3.21 18.59
C GLU A 40 7.38 2.31 17.64
N VAL A 41 7.23 2.73 16.38
CA VAL A 41 6.48 1.98 15.37
C VAL A 41 7.25 0.72 14.96
N SER A 42 6.65 -0.45 15.17
CA SER A 42 7.25 -1.75 14.82
C SER A 42 6.25 -2.65 14.10
N PHE A 43 6.64 -3.19 12.94
CA PHE A 43 5.84 -4.14 12.15
C PHE A 43 6.70 -4.85 11.10
N LYS A 44 6.12 -5.87 10.45
CA LYS A 44 6.77 -6.61 9.37
C LYS A 44 5.83 -6.79 8.19
N VAL A 45 6.38 -6.83 6.98
CA VAL A 45 5.62 -7.08 5.76
C VAL A 45 6.23 -8.28 5.04
N LYS A 46 5.42 -9.29 4.78
CA LYS A 46 5.84 -10.47 4.01
C LYS A 46 5.90 -10.17 2.52
N LYS A 47 6.82 -10.82 1.81
CA LYS A 47 6.93 -10.71 0.34
C LYS A 47 5.63 -11.15 -0.34
N GLY A 48 5.17 -10.39 -1.34
CA GLY A 48 3.98 -10.70 -2.12
C GLY A 48 2.64 -10.46 -1.40
N THR A 49 2.66 -9.80 -0.22
CA THR A 49 1.44 -9.45 0.51
C THR A 49 1.10 -7.97 0.37
N SER A 50 -0.15 -7.63 0.71
CA SER A 50 -0.64 -6.25 0.76
C SER A 50 -0.90 -5.83 2.21
N LEU A 51 -0.30 -4.70 2.62
CA LEU A 51 -0.50 -4.05 3.91
C LEU A 51 -1.27 -2.75 3.71
N ALA A 52 -2.48 -2.65 4.28
CA ALA A 52 -3.18 -1.38 4.39
C ALA A 52 -2.75 -0.65 5.67
N ILE A 53 -2.40 0.63 5.53
CA ILE A 53 -2.07 1.53 6.62
C ILE A 53 -3.24 2.48 6.80
N VAL A 54 -3.91 2.38 7.93
CA VAL A 54 -5.13 3.13 8.26
C VAL A 54 -4.94 3.96 9.52
N GLY A 55 -5.84 4.91 9.76
CA GLY A 55 -5.81 5.74 10.96
C GLY A 55 -6.23 7.18 10.68
N PRO A 56 -6.36 8.02 11.72
CA PRO A 56 -6.87 9.38 11.59
C PRO A 56 -5.96 10.29 10.77
N ASN A 57 -6.50 11.42 10.30
CA ASN A 57 -5.71 12.47 9.68
C ASN A 57 -4.70 13.02 10.71
N GLY A 58 -3.44 13.18 10.26
CA GLY A 58 -2.35 13.57 11.15
C GLY A 58 -1.78 12.43 12.01
N GLY A 59 -2.27 11.19 11.89
CA GLY A 59 -1.76 10.00 12.61
C GLY A 59 -0.37 9.54 12.17
N GLY A 60 0.27 10.20 11.18
CA GLY A 60 1.64 9.92 10.77
C GLY A 60 1.81 8.98 9.57
N LYS A 61 0.72 8.60 8.87
CA LYS A 61 0.74 7.63 7.75
C LYS A 61 1.70 8.04 6.62
N THR A 62 1.53 9.23 6.05
CA THR A 62 2.44 9.78 5.01
C THR A 62 3.85 9.98 5.54
N THR A 63 4.01 10.33 6.83
CA THR A 63 5.33 10.44 7.48
C THR A 63 6.02 9.08 7.56
N LEU A 64 5.27 8.02 7.85
CA LEU A 64 5.78 6.65 7.79
C LEU A 64 6.30 6.32 6.38
N PHE A 65 5.53 6.60 5.31
CA PHE A 65 6.00 6.38 3.94
C PHE A 65 7.27 7.18 3.61
N ARG A 66 7.34 8.44 4.03
CA ARG A 66 8.55 9.26 3.82
C ARG A 66 9.77 8.68 4.54
N ALA A 67 9.60 8.11 5.73
CA ALA A 67 10.67 7.43 6.44
C ALA A 67 11.06 6.11 5.73
N LEU A 68 10.10 5.30 5.30
CA LEU A 68 10.33 4.06 4.55
C LEU A 68 11.07 4.31 3.23
N LEU A 69 10.81 5.44 2.58
CA LEU A 69 11.49 5.91 1.36
C LEU A 69 12.83 6.63 1.65
N ASN A 70 13.24 6.72 2.92
CA ASN A 70 14.45 7.43 3.36
C ASN A 70 14.46 8.92 2.94
N LEU A 71 13.29 9.56 2.85
CA LEU A 71 13.14 10.98 2.48
C LEU A 71 13.22 11.93 3.67
N ILE A 72 13.16 11.42 4.90
CA ILE A 72 13.23 12.17 6.15
C ILE A 72 14.07 11.42 7.19
N PRO A 73 14.71 12.12 8.13
CA PRO A 73 15.45 11.49 9.21
C PRO A 73 14.49 10.77 10.17
N TYR A 74 14.95 9.63 10.69
CA TYR A 74 14.22 8.81 11.65
C TYR A 74 15.16 8.16 12.67
N THR A 75 14.62 7.63 13.75
CA THR A 75 15.30 6.75 14.72
C THR A 75 14.74 5.35 14.63
N GLY A 76 15.40 4.36 15.21
CA GLY A 76 15.05 2.95 15.07
C GLY A 76 15.62 2.31 13.82
N MET A 77 15.00 1.24 13.33
CA MET A 77 15.51 0.46 12.20
C MET A 77 14.44 0.25 11.12
N ILE A 78 14.81 0.48 9.87
CA ILE A 78 14.06 0.07 8.67
C ILE A 78 15.00 -0.85 7.89
N LYS A 79 14.58 -2.09 7.71
CA LYS A 79 15.32 -3.07 6.92
C LYS A 79 14.45 -3.63 5.81
N TRP A 80 14.79 -3.28 4.58
CA TRP A 80 14.22 -3.88 3.38
C TRP A 80 14.97 -5.17 3.01
N ASN A 81 14.29 -6.05 2.28
CA ASN A 81 14.94 -7.18 1.62
C ASN A 81 16.00 -6.66 0.61
N ASP A 82 17.09 -7.40 0.42
CA ASP A 82 18.24 -6.97 -0.41
C ASP A 82 17.88 -6.72 -1.89
N GLU A 83 16.82 -7.36 -2.39
CA GLU A 83 16.35 -7.23 -3.77
C GLU A 83 15.27 -6.15 -3.96
N VAL A 84 15.09 -5.25 -2.99
CA VAL A 84 14.01 -4.26 -3.07
C VAL A 84 14.21 -3.27 -4.22
N ARG A 85 13.19 -3.15 -5.07
CA ARG A 85 13.00 -2.07 -6.04
C ARG A 85 11.65 -1.43 -5.75
N MET A 86 11.66 -0.13 -5.47
CA MET A 86 10.47 0.57 -4.99
C MET A 86 9.78 1.35 -6.11
N GLY A 87 8.47 1.15 -6.23
CA GLY A 87 7.58 2.08 -6.90
C GLY A 87 6.85 2.92 -5.85
N TYR A 88 6.62 4.19 -6.14
CA TYR A 88 5.85 5.07 -5.25
C TYR A 88 4.85 5.89 -6.05
N VAL A 89 3.60 5.85 -5.60
CA VAL A 89 2.49 6.64 -6.13
C VAL A 89 2.08 7.61 -5.02
N PRO A 90 2.38 8.91 -5.16
CA PRO A 90 2.03 9.92 -4.17
C PRO A 90 0.53 10.25 -4.21
N GLN A 91 0.01 10.80 -3.13
CA GLN A 91 -1.37 11.27 -3.00
C GLN A 91 -1.75 12.30 -4.07
N SER A 92 -0.83 13.19 -4.41
CA SER A 92 -1.01 14.17 -5.49
C SER A 92 0.35 14.49 -6.13
N LEU A 93 0.34 14.74 -7.42
CA LEU A 93 1.47 15.42 -8.04
C LEU A 93 1.42 16.90 -7.63
N VAL A 94 2.48 17.36 -6.99
CA VAL A 94 2.64 18.74 -6.51
C VAL A 94 2.60 19.77 -7.64
N SER A 95 2.71 19.35 -8.91
CA SER A 95 2.66 20.22 -10.07
C SER A 95 2.12 19.48 -11.30
N THR A 96 0.82 19.55 -11.51
CA THR A 96 0.20 19.25 -12.82
C THR A 96 0.49 20.33 -13.86
N ASP A 97 1.19 21.41 -13.49
CA ASP A 97 1.53 22.52 -14.37
C ASP A 97 2.72 22.28 -15.28
N LEU A 98 3.32 21.09 -15.21
CA LEU A 98 4.40 20.71 -16.14
C LEU A 98 3.82 20.59 -17.56
N PRO A 99 4.30 21.41 -18.52
CA PRO A 99 3.83 21.36 -19.90
C PRO A 99 4.52 20.24 -20.68
N ILE A 100 4.44 19.01 -20.14
CA ILE A 100 5.04 17.82 -20.74
C ILE A 100 3.96 16.79 -21.09
N SER A 101 4.22 15.98 -22.09
CA SER A 101 3.36 14.85 -22.47
C SER A 101 3.53 13.68 -21.49
N VAL A 102 2.58 12.76 -21.51
CA VAL A 102 2.68 11.49 -20.75
C VAL A 102 3.93 10.72 -21.16
N GLU A 103 4.24 10.67 -22.47
CA GLU A 103 5.44 10.00 -22.96
C GLU A 103 6.72 10.63 -22.41
N GLU A 104 6.85 11.95 -22.43
CA GLU A 104 7.99 12.65 -21.86
C GLU A 104 8.13 12.39 -20.36
N PHE A 105 7.01 12.37 -19.64
CA PHE A 105 6.99 12.05 -18.21
C PHE A 105 7.49 10.62 -17.95
N LEU A 106 7.01 9.62 -18.69
CA LEU A 106 7.45 8.24 -18.53
C LEU A 106 8.93 8.06 -18.88
N ARG A 107 9.45 8.83 -19.84
CA ARG A 107 10.87 8.81 -20.26
C ARG A 107 11.85 9.23 -19.17
N PHE A 108 11.43 9.95 -18.14
CA PHE A 108 12.31 10.27 -17.00
C PHE A 108 12.76 9.02 -16.25
N LYS A 109 11.98 7.95 -16.31
CA LYS A 109 12.28 6.72 -15.57
C LYS A 109 12.67 5.55 -16.47
N CYS A 110 12.05 5.43 -17.63
CA CYS A 110 12.26 4.33 -18.55
C CYS A 110 12.61 4.83 -19.96
N LYS A 111 13.49 4.11 -20.67
CA LYS A 111 13.89 4.45 -22.04
C LYS A 111 13.18 3.63 -23.12
N THR A 112 12.40 2.61 -22.75
CA THR A 112 11.86 1.62 -23.69
C THR A 112 10.44 1.22 -23.35
N ASP A 113 9.67 0.87 -24.40
CA ASP A 113 8.34 0.24 -24.38
C ASP A 113 7.34 0.70 -23.31
N PHE A 114 6.79 1.89 -23.54
CA PHE A 114 5.71 2.43 -22.71
C PHE A 114 4.35 1.77 -23.00
N ASP A 115 4.19 1.17 -24.17
CA ASP A 115 2.93 0.62 -24.64
C ASP A 115 2.40 -0.48 -23.72
N SER A 116 3.27 -1.40 -23.31
CA SER A 116 2.89 -2.46 -22.38
C SER A 116 2.55 -1.91 -21.00
N CYS A 117 3.29 -0.90 -20.54
CA CYS A 117 3.09 -0.27 -19.26
C CYS A 117 1.76 0.51 -19.20
N ILE A 118 1.45 1.30 -20.22
CA ILE A 118 0.18 2.04 -20.35
C ILE A 118 -1.01 1.08 -20.45
N LYS A 119 -0.92 0.03 -21.27
CA LYS A 119 -1.96 -1.00 -21.39
C LYS A 119 -2.15 -1.77 -20.07
N SER A 120 -1.07 -1.99 -19.33
CA SER A 120 -1.14 -2.69 -18.04
C SER A 120 -1.97 -1.94 -17.01
N VAL A 121 -2.15 -0.64 -17.13
CA VAL A 121 -3.00 0.20 -16.27
C VAL A 121 -4.34 0.56 -16.92
N GLY A 122 -4.70 -0.09 -18.03
CA GLY A 122 -5.97 0.10 -18.73
C GLY A 122 -6.10 1.45 -19.44
N LEU A 123 -5.00 1.97 -19.97
CA LEU A 123 -4.97 3.16 -20.82
C LEU A 123 -4.60 2.78 -22.27
N GLU A 124 -5.10 3.56 -23.23
CA GLU A 124 -4.76 3.42 -24.65
C GLU A 124 -3.52 4.27 -25.00
N ASN A 125 -2.84 3.91 -26.08
CA ASN A 125 -1.58 4.54 -26.46
C ASN A 125 -1.70 6.00 -26.92
N ASP A 126 -2.88 6.46 -27.27
CA ASP A 126 -3.16 7.85 -27.63
C ASP A 126 -2.91 8.82 -26.47
N ILE A 127 -3.02 8.34 -25.23
CA ILE A 127 -2.72 9.12 -24.03
C ILE A 127 -1.25 9.57 -23.97
N LEU A 128 -0.32 8.84 -24.60
CA LEU A 128 1.10 9.17 -24.58
C LEU A 128 1.39 10.58 -25.13
N ARG A 129 0.57 11.04 -26.10
CA ARG A 129 0.71 12.34 -26.73
C ARG A 129 -0.01 13.48 -25.97
N GLN A 130 -0.83 13.13 -25.01
CA GLN A 130 -1.57 14.10 -24.22
C GLN A 130 -0.66 14.78 -23.18
N SER A 131 -0.93 16.06 -22.88
CA SER A 131 -0.27 16.74 -21.79
C SER A 131 -0.77 16.21 -20.44
N LEU A 132 0.12 16.05 -19.45
CA LEU A 132 -0.30 15.68 -18.09
C LEU A 132 -1.40 16.61 -17.55
N LYS A 133 -1.36 17.87 -17.93
CA LYS A 133 -2.33 18.90 -17.51
C LYS A 133 -3.75 18.68 -18.06
N SER A 134 -3.89 17.99 -19.20
CA SER A 134 -5.18 17.75 -19.87
C SER A 134 -5.87 16.45 -19.40
N LEU A 135 -5.21 15.65 -18.59
CA LEU A 135 -5.74 14.38 -18.13
C LEU A 135 -6.84 14.58 -17.08
N SER A 136 -7.83 13.71 -17.10
CA SER A 136 -8.74 13.55 -15.97
C SER A 136 -7.99 13.01 -14.75
N GLY A 137 -8.54 13.21 -13.54
CA GLY A 137 -7.93 12.70 -12.31
C GLY A 137 -7.64 11.20 -12.36
N GLY A 138 -8.56 10.39 -12.90
CA GLY A 138 -8.40 8.95 -13.05
C GLY A 138 -7.35 8.56 -14.10
N GLU A 139 -7.24 9.28 -15.21
CA GLU A 139 -6.18 9.06 -16.21
C GLU A 139 -4.81 9.39 -15.65
N LEU A 140 -4.69 10.56 -14.98
CA LEU A 140 -3.45 10.96 -14.34
C LEU A 140 -3.01 9.92 -13.31
N GLN A 141 -3.95 9.43 -12.50
CA GLN A 141 -3.66 8.41 -11.50
C GLN A 141 -3.14 7.11 -12.13
N ARG A 142 -3.76 6.64 -13.21
CA ARG A 142 -3.27 5.47 -13.96
C ARG A 142 -1.91 5.71 -14.59
N VAL A 143 -1.65 6.91 -15.10
CA VAL A 143 -0.30 7.28 -15.60
C VAL A 143 0.74 7.24 -14.47
N LEU A 144 0.40 7.72 -13.26
CA LEU A 144 1.29 7.64 -12.09
C LEU A 144 1.57 6.18 -11.68
N ILE A 145 0.58 5.32 -11.75
CA ILE A 145 0.76 3.89 -11.50
C ILE A 145 1.67 3.29 -12.57
N ALA A 146 1.44 3.58 -13.86
CA ALA A 146 2.30 3.14 -14.95
C ALA A 146 3.75 3.57 -14.71
N TRP A 147 3.97 4.83 -14.32
CA TRP A 147 5.29 5.34 -13.98
C TRP A 147 5.91 4.63 -12.77
N ALA A 148 5.12 4.28 -11.77
CA ALA A 148 5.61 3.57 -10.59
C ALA A 148 6.03 2.13 -10.88
N ILE A 149 5.37 1.45 -11.85
CA ILE A 149 5.61 0.03 -12.18
C ILE A 149 6.58 -0.19 -13.36
N VAL A 150 6.93 0.84 -14.10
CA VAL A 150 7.72 0.73 -15.34
C VAL A 150 9.07 0.03 -15.17
N ASP A 151 9.71 0.15 -13.99
CA ASP A 151 10.99 -0.50 -13.66
C ASP A 151 10.82 -1.86 -12.96
N ASN A 152 9.66 -2.50 -13.10
CA ASN A 152 9.34 -3.79 -12.47
C ASN A 152 9.70 -3.79 -10.96
N PRO A 153 9.05 -2.93 -10.14
CA PRO A 153 9.33 -2.86 -8.72
C PRO A 153 8.93 -4.17 -8.02
N THR A 154 9.61 -4.49 -6.91
CA THR A 154 9.23 -5.59 -6.04
C THR A 154 8.32 -5.15 -4.91
N VAL A 155 8.28 -3.83 -4.65
CA VAL A 155 7.40 -3.18 -3.67
C VAL A 155 6.76 -1.95 -4.30
N LEU A 156 5.48 -1.76 -4.06
CA LEU A 156 4.71 -0.60 -4.50
C LEU A 156 4.08 0.10 -3.29
N LEU A 157 4.40 1.37 -3.10
CA LEU A 157 3.83 2.22 -2.06
C LEU A 157 2.78 3.14 -2.68
N PHE A 158 1.56 3.11 -2.14
CA PHE A 158 0.45 3.96 -2.52
C PHE A 158 0.07 4.89 -1.38
N ASP A 159 0.22 6.19 -1.57
CA ASP A 159 -0.20 7.20 -0.60
C ASP A 159 -1.55 7.80 -1.04
N GLU A 160 -2.67 7.22 -0.57
CA GLU A 160 -4.03 7.64 -0.90
C GLU A 160 -4.28 7.85 -2.41
N PRO A 161 -4.04 6.83 -3.25
CA PRO A 161 -3.95 7.00 -4.69
C PRO A 161 -5.25 7.49 -5.37
N THR A 162 -6.36 7.50 -4.68
CA THR A 162 -7.68 7.87 -5.23
C THR A 162 -8.19 9.21 -4.70
N SER A 163 -7.37 9.96 -3.96
CA SER A 163 -7.72 11.30 -3.55
C SER A 163 -7.89 12.20 -4.79
N GLY A 164 -9.14 12.64 -5.06
CA GLY A 164 -9.48 13.44 -6.25
C GLY A 164 -9.97 12.62 -7.46
N VAL A 165 -10.21 11.33 -7.29
CA VAL A 165 -10.92 10.48 -8.27
C VAL A 165 -12.40 10.39 -7.84
N ASP A 166 -13.31 10.42 -8.81
CA ASP A 166 -14.75 10.31 -8.53
C ASP A 166 -15.11 9.00 -7.85
N ILE A 167 -16.07 9.06 -6.92
CA ILE A 167 -16.60 7.89 -6.20
C ILE A 167 -17.07 6.85 -7.22
N GLY A 168 -16.55 5.63 -7.15
CA GLY A 168 -16.83 4.53 -8.08
C GLY A 168 -15.82 4.38 -9.22
N ALA A 169 -14.97 5.38 -9.52
CA ALA A 169 -13.87 5.23 -10.47
C ALA A 169 -12.58 4.66 -9.83
N GLU A 170 -12.62 4.41 -8.53
CA GLU A 170 -11.49 3.90 -7.75
C GLU A 170 -11.29 2.38 -7.91
N GLU A 171 -12.38 1.60 -7.98
CA GLU A 171 -12.32 0.14 -8.04
C GLU A 171 -11.45 -0.40 -9.19
N PRO A 172 -11.57 0.08 -10.44
CA PRO A 172 -10.73 -0.41 -11.54
C PRO A 172 -9.24 -0.20 -11.29
N ILE A 173 -8.87 0.84 -10.53
CA ILE A 173 -7.48 1.12 -10.17
C ILE A 173 -6.96 0.05 -9.21
N TYR A 174 -7.73 -0.23 -8.15
CA TYR A 174 -7.35 -1.23 -7.15
C TYR A 174 -7.39 -2.66 -7.70
N ASP A 175 -8.35 -2.97 -8.56
CA ASP A 175 -8.42 -4.27 -9.24
C ASP A 175 -7.17 -4.49 -10.09
N LYS A 176 -6.70 -3.46 -10.79
CA LYS A 176 -5.49 -3.53 -11.59
C LYS A 176 -4.24 -3.74 -10.73
N VAL A 177 -4.15 -3.01 -9.62
CA VAL A 177 -3.06 -3.17 -8.65
C VAL A 177 -3.06 -4.58 -8.04
N ASN A 178 -4.24 -5.11 -7.72
CA ASN A 178 -4.38 -6.47 -7.19
C ASN A 178 -4.03 -7.54 -8.24
N SER A 179 -4.34 -7.30 -9.52
CA SER A 179 -3.91 -8.16 -10.63
C SER A 179 -2.38 -8.20 -10.73
N LEU A 180 -1.70 -7.06 -10.66
CA LEU A 180 -0.23 -6.99 -10.62
C LEU A 180 0.34 -7.78 -9.44
N LYS A 181 -0.26 -7.67 -8.24
CA LYS A 181 0.14 -8.48 -7.09
C LYS A 181 0.08 -9.99 -7.39
N LYS A 182 -1.01 -10.46 -8.01
CA LYS A 182 -1.21 -11.88 -8.34
C LYS A 182 -0.30 -12.36 -9.47
N GLU A 183 -0.07 -11.53 -10.49
CA GLU A 183 0.67 -11.90 -11.71
C GLU A 183 2.19 -11.89 -11.48
N ILE A 184 2.72 -10.90 -10.78
CA ILE A 184 4.17 -10.69 -10.62
C ILE A 184 4.65 -10.78 -9.17
N GLY A 185 3.77 -11.08 -8.20
CA GLY A 185 4.16 -11.26 -6.79
C GLY A 185 4.65 -9.97 -6.10
N ILE A 186 4.22 -8.80 -6.56
CA ILE A 186 4.63 -7.52 -5.98
C ILE A 186 4.07 -7.36 -4.56
N THR A 187 4.86 -6.80 -3.66
CA THR A 187 4.42 -6.42 -2.31
C THR A 187 3.79 -5.03 -2.35
N ILE A 188 2.66 -4.83 -1.70
CA ILE A 188 1.93 -3.56 -1.73
C ILE A 188 1.79 -2.99 -0.33
N LEU A 189 2.20 -1.73 -0.16
CA LEU A 189 1.89 -0.92 1.02
C LEU A 189 0.94 0.20 0.58
N LEU A 190 -0.22 0.29 1.20
CA LEU A 190 -1.30 1.18 0.78
C LEU A 190 -1.79 2.00 1.97
N ILE A 191 -1.71 3.33 1.87
CA ILE A 191 -2.44 4.23 2.77
C ILE A 191 -3.83 4.43 2.17
N SER A 192 -4.87 4.13 2.94
CA SER A 192 -6.26 4.36 2.54
C SER A 192 -7.16 4.59 3.75
N HIS A 193 -8.18 5.43 3.58
CA HIS A 193 -9.31 5.55 4.50
C HIS A 193 -10.60 4.98 3.88
N ASN A 194 -10.52 4.44 2.68
CA ASN A 194 -11.65 3.76 2.06
C ASN A 194 -11.77 2.32 2.61
N MET A 195 -12.83 2.09 3.38
CA MET A 195 -13.12 0.78 4.00
C MET A 195 -13.23 -0.36 2.98
N HIS A 196 -13.88 -0.10 1.86
CA HIS A 196 -14.05 -1.11 0.81
C HIS A 196 -12.68 -1.57 0.29
N VAL A 197 -11.78 -0.62 0.03
CA VAL A 197 -10.41 -0.91 -0.41
C VAL A 197 -9.65 -1.76 0.63
N VAL A 198 -9.69 -1.37 1.90
CA VAL A 198 -9.02 -2.12 2.96
C VAL A 198 -9.57 -3.53 3.09
N MET A 199 -10.89 -3.68 3.07
CA MET A 199 -11.55 -4.98 3.24
C MET A 199 -11.35 -5.93 2.06
N HIS A 200 -11.22 -5.42 0.83
CA HIS A 200 -11.13 -6.28 -0.37
C HIS A 200 -9.69 -6.53 -0.83
N TYR A 201 -8.77 -5.60 -0.62
CA TYR A 201 -7.44 -5.66 -1.23
C TYR A 201 -6.29 -5.87 -0.24
N ALA A 202 -6.51 -5.68 1.08
CA ALA A 202 -5.46 -5.89 2.07
C ALA A 202 -5.42 -7.33 2.59
N ASP A 203 -4.21 -7.88 2.77
CA ASP A 203 -3.99 -9.11 3.54
C ASP A 203 -3.79 -8.77 5.02
N TYR A 204 -3.06 -7.69 5.30
CA TYR A 204 -2.76 -7.20 6.65
C TYR A 204 -3.18 -5.74 6.80
N VAL A 205 -3.45 -5.34 8.05
CA VAL A 205 -3.77 -3.96 8.42
C VAL A 205 -2.80 -3.49 9.50
N LEU A 206 -2.28 -2.28 9.30
CA LEU A 206 -1.55 -1.50 10.29
C LEU A 206 -2.39 -0.26 10.64
N ALA A 207 -2.94 -0.23 11.84
CA ALA A 207 -3.63 0.94 12.36
C ALA A 207 -2.62 1.85 13.08
N LEU A 208 -2.51 3.10 12.63
CA LEU A 208 -1.49 4.04 13.05
C LEU A 208 -2.10 5.37 13.52
N ASP A 209 -1.81 5.74 14.77
CA ASP A 209 -1.97 7.10 15.28
C ASP A 209 -0.74 7.43 16.14
N LYS A 210 0.30 7.94 15.49
CA LYS A 210 1.66 8.16 16.04
C LYS A 210 2.33 6.88 16.53
N LYS A 211 1.57 5.95 17.10
CA LYS A 211 1.95 4.60 17.54
C LYS A 211 1.14 3.57 16.76
N VAL A 212 1.60 2.33 16.81
CA VAL A 212 0.81 1.20 16.30
C VAL A 212 -0.34 0.94 17.27
N LEU A 213 -1.57 1.10 16.80
CA LEU A 213 -2.78 0.76 17.54
C LEU A 213 -3.17 -0.71 17.31
N PHE A 214 -2.93 -1.18 16.08
CA PHE A 214 -3.17 -2.57 15.67
C PHE A 214 -2.23 -2.94 14.53
N PHE A 215 -1.76 -4.18 14.52
CA PHE A 215 -1.10 -4.80 13.38
C PHE A 215 -1.46 -6.28 13.33
N GLY A 216 -2.03 -6.73 12.22
CA GLY A 216 -2.44 -8.12 12.06
C GLY A 216 -3.14 -8.43 10.75
N ASP A 217 -3.61 -9.68 10.61
CA ASP A 217 -4.42 -10.11 9.47
C ASP A 217 -5.71 -9.31 9.42
N ARG A 218 -6.09 -8.85 8.24
CA ARG A 218 -7.34 -8.11 8.02
C ARG A 218 -8.58 -8.88 8.52
N LYS A 219 -8.59 -10.21 8.39
CA LYS A 219 -9.71 -11.05 8.81
C LYS A 219 -9.94 -11.06 10.33
N SER A 220 -8.94 -10.64 11.10
CA SER A 220 -9.05 -10.52 12.57
C SER A 220 -9.79 -9.24 13.01
N LEU A 221 -10.06 -8.31 12.08
CA LEU A 221 -10.80 -7.07 12.35
C LEU A 221 -12.25 -7.17 11.87
N THR A 222 -13.18 -6.77 12.73
CA THR A 222 -14.57 -6.54 12.33
C THR A 222 -14.71 -5.20 11.60
N HIS A 223 -15.79 -5.04 10.84
CA HIS A 223 -16.09 -3.80 10.12
C HIS A 223 -16.18 -2.59 11.08
N SER A 224 -16.89 -2.74 12.21
CA SER A 224 -17.03 -1.70 13.24
C SER A 224 -15.70 -1.32 13.90
N GLN A 225 -14.84 -2.30 14.19
CA GLN A 225 -13.50 -2.01 14.73
C GLN A 225 -12.64 -1.19 13.76
N LEU A 226 -12.70 -1.53 12.48
CA LEU A 226 -11.94 -0.80 11.47
C LEU A 226 -12.48 0.62 11.26
N LEU A 227 -13.80 0.82 11.28
CA LEU A 227 -14.43 2.16 11.26
C LEU A 227 -13.98 3.00 12.46
N SER A 228 -14.03 2.46 13.65
CA SER A 228 -13.57 3.13 14.89
C SER A 228 -12.10 3.55 14.80
N ILE A 229 -11.25 2.75 14.17
CA ILE A 229 -9.83 3.07 13.97
C ILE A 229 -9.63 4.20 12.94
N ILE A 230 -10.37 4.16 11.82
CA ILE A 230 -10.19 5.12 10.72
C ILE A 230 -10.77 6.49 11.08
N TYR A 231 -11.97 6.50 11.65
CA TYR A 231 -12.74 7.74 11.88
C TYR A 231 -12.72 8.22 13.34
N GLY A 232 -12.17 7.43 14.27
CA GLY A 232 -12.15 7.74 15.70
C GLY A 232 -13.50 7.49 16.39
N ASN A 233 -13.57 7.82 17.67
CA ASN A 233 -14.77 7.59 18.50
C ASN A 233 -15.99 8.45 18.10
N GLU A 234 -15.83 9.45 17.24
CA GLU A 234 -16.96 10.26 16.76
C GLU A 234 -17.95 9.43 15.93
N PHE A 235 -17.51 8.34 15.29
CA PHE A 235 -18.38 7.46 14.52
C PHE A 235 -19.20 6.51 15.41
N ALA A 236 -18.70 6.15 16.58
CA ALA A 236 -19.43 5.28 17.53
C ALA A 236 -20.71 5.96 18.08
N LEU A 237 -20.77 7.30 18.06
CA LEU A 237 -21.95 8.06 18.51
C LEU A 237 -23.04 8.14 17.44
N SER A 238 -22.70 8.03 16.16
CA SER A 238 -23.68 8.10 15.07
C SER A 238 -24.44 6.80 14.80
N GLU A 239 -23.85 5.63 15.10
CA GLU A 239 -24.57 4.35 14.98
C GLU A 239 -25.66 4.17 16.06
N GLU A 240 -25.50 4.76 17.25
CA GLU A 240 -26.55 4.72 18.27
C GLU A 240 -27.78 5.60 17.94
N GLU A 241 -27.62 6.59 17.07
CA GLU A 241 -28.74 7.41 16.59
C GLU A 241 -29.51 6.78 15.43
N PHE A 242 -28.84 5.99 14.55
CA PHE A 242 -29.49 5.30 13.42
C PHE A 242 -30.28 4.04 13.80
N HIS A 243 -30.11 3.50 14.99
CA HIS A 243 -30.90 2.36 15.50
C HIS A 243 -32.07 2.76 16.38
N LYS A 244 -32.41 4.05 16.46
CA LYS A 244 -33.54 4.58 17.26
C LYS A 244 -34.73 5.11 16.42
N GLU A 245 -34.75 4.89 15.10
CA GLU A 245 -35.92 5.16 14.26
C GLU A 245 -36.60 3.89 13.75
#